data_22c88b47ed285106e86780f34620320d
#
_entry.id   22c88b47ed285106e86780f34620320d
#
_cell.length_a   1.000
_cell.length_b   1.000
_cell.length_c   1.000
_cell.angle_alpha   90.00
_cell.angle_beta   90.00
_cell.angle_gamma   90.00
#
_symmetry.space_group_name_H-M   'P 1'
#
loop_
_entity.id
_entity.type
_entity.pdbx_description
1 polymer ?
#
loop_
_entity_poly.entity_id
_entity_poly.type
_entity_poly.pdbx_seq_one_letter_code
_entity_poly.pdbx_strand_id
1 'polypeptide(L)'
;ANVTAVAANVSTAVASRHANLRGRARHVTMVFYFTCSDPRYTIYMGRDKYENEELIRYGWPEDLWFHVDKHSSAHVYLRLPREETIADVPAAIVHECAQLTKLNSIDGCKLNDVTIVYTMWGNLRKTGDMATGQIGFHKKGEVRSTVVHARVNDIVNRLNKTKVEKHNNPAELFELKQQRDAAELAESKAAASEARKGAALEKDAARQAASQARRESAERAAAAEEETEAAQALFANLAAGDVTFGGDDDAVYGAS
;
A
#
# COMPACT_ATOMS: atom_id res chain seq x y z
N ALA A 1 -11.80 25.07 23.90
CA ALA A 1 -13.13 24.50 24.23
C ALA A 1 -13.67 23.51 23.18
N ASN A 2 -13.09 23.45 21.94
CA ASN A 2 -13.65 22.62 20.86
C ASN A 2 -13.07 21.19 20.75
N VAL A 3 -11.96 20.88 21.37
CA VAL A 3 -11.30 19.56 21.24
C VAL A 3 -11.94 18.53 22.18
N THR A 4 -12.41 18.96 23.35
CA THR A 4 -13.04 18.10 24.35
C THR A 4 -14.44 17.65 23.92
N ALA A 5 -15.18 18.48 23.18
CA ALA A 5 -16.53 18.16 22.70
C ALA A 5 -16.50 17.12 21.55
N VAL A 6 -15.48 17.11 20.70
CA VAL A 6 -15.32 16.14 19.62
C VAL A 6 -14.95 14.76 20.18
N ALA A 7 -14.09 14.69 21.20
CA ALA A 7 -13.72 13.42 21.85
C ALA A 7 -14.92 12.80 22.59
N ALA A 8 -15.77 13.60 23.23
CA ALA A 8 -16.97 13.11 23.91
C ALA A 8 -18.02 12.55 22.93
N ASN A 9 -18.21 13.18 21.76
CA ASN A 9 -19.14 12.71 20.73
C ASN A 9 -18.68 11.40 20.05
N VAL A 10 -17.38 11.20 19.86
CA VAL A 10 -16.83 9.94 19.31
C VAL A 10 -16.99 8.81 20.34
N SER A 11 -16.74 9.07 21.62
CA SER A 11 -16.91 8.08 22.70
C SER A 11 -18.38 7.65 22.86
N THR A 12 -19.32 8.57 22.76
CA THR A 12 -20.75 8.28 22.88
C THR A 12 -21.29 7.52 21.65
N ALA A 13 -20.81 7.83 20.46
CA ALA A 13 -21.16 7.11 19.24
C ALA A 13 -20.60 5.67 19.23
N VAL A 14 -19.40 5.46 19.77
CA VAL A 14 -18.78 4.14 19.93
C VAL A 14 -19.55 3.34 21.00
N ALA A 15 -19.91 3.95 22.15
CA ALA A 15 -20.69 3.30 23.19
C ALA A 15 -22.10 2.93 22.73
N SER A 16 -22.76 3.77 21.94
CA SER A 16 -24.09 3.50 21.36
C SER A 16 -24.06 2.36 20.32
N ARG A 17 -22.99 2.23 19.54
CA ARG A 17 -22.76 1.11 18.62
C ARG A 17 -22.48 -0.21 19.37
N HIS A 18 -21.76 -0.16 20.49
CA HIS A 18 -21.55 -1.32 21.37
C HIS A 18 -22.84 -1.79 22.06
N ALA A 19 -23.73 -0.89 22.45
CA ALA A 19 -25.01 -1.23 23.03
C ALA A 19 -25.94 -1.95 22.02
N ASN A 20 -25.89 -1.57 20.75
CA ASN A 20 -26.67 -2.20 19.68
C ASN A 20 -26.16 -3.61 19.29
N LEU A 21 -24.88 -3.91 19.55
CA LEU A 21 -24.30 -5.25 19.35
C LEU A 21 -24.66 -6.23 20.48
N ARG A 22 -24.96 -5.73 21.69
CA ARG A 22 -25.33 -6.58 22.84
C ARG A 22 -26.75 -7.14 22.76
N GLY A 23 -27.65 -6.54 21.97
CA GLY A 23 -29.04 -6.96 21.80
C GLY A 23 -29.30 -7.95 20.65
N ARG A 24 -28.36 -8.17 19.74
CA ARG A 24 -28.42 -9.22 18.73
C ARG A 24 -27.97 -10.53 19.38
N ALA A 25 -28.88 -11.53 19.39
CA ALA A 25 -28.53 -12.90 19.76
C ALA A 25 -27.15 -13.25 19.19
N ARG A 26 -26.27 -13.81 20.03
CA ARG A 26 -24.90 -14.24 19.65
C ARG A 26 -25.02 -15.27 18.52
N HIS A 27 -25.12 -14.78 17.28
CA HIS A 27 -25.02 -15.64 16.11
C HIS A 27 -23.55 -16.03 16.00
N VAL A 28 -23.23 -17.23 16.49
CA VAL A 28 -21.89 -17.79 16.31
C VAL A 28 -21.75 -18.06 14.82
N THR A 29 -20.87 -17.33 14.16
CA THR A 29 -20.60 -17.53 12.74
C THR A 29 -19.66 -18.71 12.55
N MET A 30 -19.98 -19.56 11.58
CA MET A 30 -19.18 -20.73 11.20
C MET A 30 -18.46 -20.42 9.89
N VAL A 31 -17.15 -20.29 9.94
CA VAL A 31 -16.32 -20.04 8.76
C VAL A 31 -15.46 -21.27 8.48
N PHE A 32 -15.49 -21.70 7.24
CA PHE A 32 -14.66 -22.79 6.75
C PHE A 32 -13.35 -22.23 6.18
N TYR A 33 -12.23 -22.75 6.65
CA TYR A 33 -10.90 -22.44 6.17
C TYR A 33 -10.32 -23.63 5.40
N PHE A 34 -9.58 -23.35 4.34
CA PHE A 34 -8.92 -24.36 3.50
C PHE A 34 -7.49 -23.94 3.23
N THR A 35 -6.60 -24.92 3.12
CA THR A 35 -5.19 -24.68 2.76
C THR A 35 -5.02 -24.79 1.25
N CYS A 36 -4.47 -23.75 0.63
CA CYS A 36 -4.10 -23.75 -0.78
C CYS A 36 -2.87 -24.63 -1.05
N SER A 37 -2.57 -24.85 -2.33
CA SER A 37 -1.30 -25.44 -2.75
C SER A 37 -0.09 -24.57 -2.36
N ASP A 38 -0.26 -23.27 -2.26
CA ASP A 38 0.73 -22.33 -1.73
C ASP A 38 0.27 -21.83 -0.33
N PRO A 39 1.02 -22.15 0.76
CA PRO A 39 0.63 -21.83 2.12
C PRO A 39 0.62 -20.33 2.46
N ARG A 40 1.15 -19.46 1.58
CA ARG A 40 1.07 -18.00 1.74
C ARG A 40 -0.37 -17.49 1.65
N TYR A 41 -1.23 -18.23 0.96
CA TYR A 41 -2.64 -17.89 0.74
C TYR A 41 -3.55 -18.68 1.66
N THR A 42 -4.61 -18.05 2.14
CA THR A 42 -5.66 -18.71 2.92
C THR A 42 -7.00 -18.58 2.23
N ILE A 43 -7.64 -19.72 1.91
CA ILE A 43 -9.02 -19.73 1.39
C ILE A 43 -9.98 -19.84 2.56
N TYR A 44 -11.07 -19.07 2.53
CA TYR A 44 -12.15 -19.22 3.50
C TYR A 44 -13.50 -18.91 2.88
N MET A 45 -14.58 -19.42 3.49
CA MET A 45 -15.96 -19.14 3.07
C MET A 45 -16.91 -19.27 4.27
N GLY A 46 -18.03 -18.53 4.24
CA GLY A 46 -19.13 -18.70 5.16
C GLY A 46 -19.93 -19.98 4.89
N ARG A 47 -20.56 -20.52 5.92
CA ARG A 47 -21.43 -21.70 5.80
C ARG A 47 -22.71 -21.40 5.03
N ASP A 48 -23.27 -20.20 5.23
CA ASP A 48 -24.53 -19.78 4.65
C ASP A 48 -24.59 -18.27 4.34
N LYS A 49 -25.72 -17.80 3.82
CA LYS A 49 -25.91 -16.41 3.43
C LYS A 49 -25.81 -15.40 4.59
N TYR A 50 -26.10 -15.80 5.82
CA TYR A 50 -26.04 -14.91 6.98
C TYR A 50 -24.57 -14.69 7.39
N GLU A 51 -23.79 -15.75 7.33
CA GLU A 51 -22.36 -15.66 7.57
C GLU A 51 -21.63 -14.90 6.46
N ASN A 52 -22.08 -15.04 5.21
CA ASN A 52 -21.59 -14.22 4.11
C ASN A 52 -21.80 -12.72 4.36
N GLU A 53 -22.91 -12.30 4.98
CA GLU A 53 -23.14 -10.89 5.36
C GLU A 53 -22.07 -10.37 6.34
N GLU A 54 -21.70 -11.19 7.32
CA GLU A 54 -20.65 -10.81 8.27
C GLU A 54 -19.27 -10.78 7.61
N LEU A 55 -18.97 -11.73 6.72
CA LEU A 55 -17.72 -11.74 5.95
C LEU A 55 -17.64 -10.57 4.96
N ILE A 56 -18.75 -10.16 4.34
CA ILE A 56 -18.82 -8.95 3.52
C ILE A 56 -18.52 -7.71 4.39
N ARG A 57 -19.08 -7.64 5.59
CA ARG A 57 -18.95 -6.48 6.50
C ARG A 57 -17.54 -6.35 7.08
N TYR A 58 -16.91 -7.46 7.43
CA TYR A 58 -15.62 -7.51 8.15
C TYR A 58 -14.46 -8.03 7.31
N GLY A 59 -14.62 -8.12 6.00
CA GLY A 59 -13.53 -8.47 5.07
C GLY A 59 -12.35 -7.51 5.14
N TRP A 60 -11.22 -7.96 4.66
CA TRP A 60 -9.99 -7.20 4.65
C TRP A 60 -9.67 -6.70 3.24
N PRO A 61 -8.95 -5.57 3.09
CA PRO A 61 -8.56 -5.05 1.78
C PRO A 61 -7.82 -6.07 0.91
N GLU A 62 -7.07 -7.00 1.52
CA GLU A 62 -6.33 -8.07 0.85
C GLU A 62 -7.18 -9.28 0.49
N ASP A 63 -8.47 -9.29 0.81
CA ASP A 63 -9.34 -10.40 0.46
C ASP A 63 -9.80 -10.30 -1.00
N LEU A 64 -9.59 -11.36 -1.76
CA LEU A 64 -10.11 -11.54 -3.11
C LEU A 64 -11.36 -12.40 -3.03
N TRP A 65 -12.49 -11.87 -3.46
CA TRP A 65 -13.80 -12.50 -3.41
C TRP A 65 -14.13 -13.21 -4.71
N PHE A 66 -14.73 -14.41 -4.63
CA PHE A 66 -15.13 -15.25 -5.75
C PHE A 66 -16.61 -15.63 -5.64
N HIS A 67 -17.30 -15.69 -6.79
CA HIS A 67 -18.69 -16.13 -6.89
C HIS A 67 -18.99 -16.68 -8.28
N VAL A 68 -19.95 -17.60 -8.40
CA VAL A 68 -20.45 -18.04 -9.70
C VAL A 68 -21.22 -16.91 -10.37
N ASP A 69 -20.91 -16.62 -11.64
CA ASP A 69 -21.69 -15.65 -12.40
C ASP A 69 -23.11 -16.20 -12.65
N LYS A 70 -24.13 -15.37 -12.42
CA LYS A 70 -25.57 -15.65 -12.67
C LYS A 70 -26.21 -16.80 -11.87
N HIS A 71 -25.47 -17.53 -11.02
CA HIS A 71 -26.01 -18.58 -10.17
C HIS A 71 -25.70 -18.36 -8.71
N SER A 72 -26.54 -18.90 -7.83
CA SER A 72 -26.28 -18.90 -6.40
C SER A 72 -25.07 -19.77 -6.06
N SER A 73 -24.14 -19.25 -5.28
CA SER A 73 -22.99 -19.99 -4.77
C SER A 73 -22.54 -19.48 -3.40
N ALA A 74 -21.64 -20.20 -2.76
CA ALA A 74 -20.91 -19.65 -1.64
C ALA A 74 -20.09 -18.42 -2.07
N HIS A 75 -19.86 -17.49 -1.14
CA HIS A 75 -18.84 -16.48 -1.25
C HIS A 75 -17.53 -17.08 -0.78
N VAL A 76 -16.61 -17.30 -1.70
CA VAL A 76 -15.27 -17.80 -1.40
C VAL A 76 -14.32 -16.62 -1.38
N TYR A 77 -13.47 -16.58 -0.38
CA TYR A 77 -12.47 -15.54 -0.19
C TYR A 77 -11.08 -16.15 -0.21
N LEU A 78 -10.16 -15.46 -0.86
CA LEU A 78 -8.72 -15.74 -0.83
C LEU A 78 -8.02 -14.57 -0.15
N ARG A 79 -7.38 -14.80 0.97
CA ARG A 79 -6.55 -13.79 1.63
C ARG A 79 -5.16 -13.79 1.04
N LEU A 80 -4.78 -12.64 0.49
CA LEU A 80 -3.48 -12.40 -0.10
C LEU A 80 -2.48 -11.96 0.98
N PRO A 81 -1.17 -12.16 0.75
CA PRO A 81 -0.14 -11.40 1.45
C PRO A 81 -0.35 -9.89 1.28
N ARG A 82 0.10 -9.11 2.25
CA ARG A 82 -0.25 -7.68 2.38
C ARG A 82 0.18 -6.80 1.20
N GLU A 83 1.24 -7.19 0.51
CA GLU A 83 1.82 -6.41 -0.61
C GLU A 83 1.40 -6.93 -1.98
N GLU A 84 0.62 -8.01 -2.03
CA GLU A 84 0.17 -8.62 -3.27
C GLU A 84 -1.17 -8.01 -3.72
N THR A 85 -1.31 -7.91 -5.04
CA THR A 85 -2.53 -7.46 -5.72
C THR A 85 -3.18 -8.61 -6.47
N ILE A 86 -4.39 -8.39 -6.98
CA ILE A 86 -5.09 -9.37 -7.83
C ILE A 86 -4.27 -9.81 -9.06
N ALA A 87 -3.28 -9.01 -9.51
CA ALA A 87 -2.44 -9.33 -10.65
C ALA A 87 -1.32 -10.33 -10.30
N ASP A 88 -0.92 -10.37 -9.03
CA ASP A 88 0.20 -11.18 -8.55
C ASP A 88 -0.23 -12.61 -8.18
N VAL A 89 -1.55 -12.84 -8.08
CA VAL A 89 -2.09 -14.16 -7.70
C VAL A 89 -1.84 -15.18 -8.80
N PRO A 90 -1.15 -16.29 -8.50
CA PRO A 90 -0.91 -17.36 -9.50
C PRO A 90 -2.22 -17.93 -10.05
N ALA A 91 -2.28 -18.18 -11.35
CA ALA A 91 -3.45 -18.75 -12.01
C ALA A 91 -3.90 -20.08 -11.39
N ALA A 92 -2.98 -20.89 -10.86
CA ALA A 92 -3.28 -22.12 -10.16
C ALA A 92 -4.11 -21.88 -8.89
N ILE A 93 -3.79 -20.85 -8.10
CA ILE A 93 -4.52 -20.48 -6.88
C ILE A 93 -5.90 -19.93 -7.23
N VAL A 94 -6.00 -19.08 -8.25
CA VAL A 94 -7.29 -18.60 -8.78
C VAL A 94 -8.17 -19.81 -9.19
N HIS A 95 -7.57 -20.82 -9.85
CA HIS A 95 -8.26 -22.02 -10.25
C HIS A 95 -8.74 -22.86 -9.05
N GLU A 96 -7.96 -22.99 -7.99
CA GLU A 96 -8.39 -23.67 -6.75
C GLU A 96 -9.61 -23.00 -6.12
N CYS A 97 -9.58 -21.67 -5.99
CA CYS A 97 -10.72 -20.89 -5.49
C CYS A 97 -11.95 -21.06 -6.39
N ALA A 98 -11.75 -21.01 -7.70
CA ALA A 98 -12.83 -21.20 -8.68
C ALA A 98 -13.46 -22.60 -8.62
N GLN A 99 -12.66 -23.66 -8.46
CA GLN A 99 -13.14 -25.02 -8.25
C GLN A 99 -13.96 -25.14 -6.97
N LEU A 100 -13.50 -24.55 -5.86
CA LEU A 100 -14.24 -24.55 -4.60
C LEU A 100 -15.56 -23.76 -4.72
N THR A 101 -15.55 -22.62 -5.40
CA THR A 101 -16.75 -21.81 -5.65
C THR A 101 -17.78 -22.56 -6.48
N LYS A 102 -17.36 -23.21 -7.57
CA LYS A 102 -18.21 -24.06 -8.41
C LYS A 102 -18.81 -25.20 -7.60
N LEU A 103 -18.01 -25.88 -6.78
CA LEU A 103 -18.46 -27.00 -5.95
C LEU A 103 -19.58 -26.59 -4.97
N ASN A 104 -19.49 -25.37 -4.42
CA ASN A 104 -20.43 -24.82 -3.45
C ASN A 104 -21.51 -23.92 -4.10
N SER A 105 -21.86 -24.20 -5.35
CA SER A 105 -23.01 -23.64 -6.06
C SER A 105 -24.08 -24.71 -6.24
N ILE A 106 -25.34 -24.35 -5.98
CA ILE A 106 -26.48 -25.28 -6.12
C ILE A 106 -26.62 -25.78 -7.56
N ASP A 107 -26.53 -24.89 -8.53
CA ASP A 107 -26.65 -25.22 -9.96
C ASP A 107 -25.30 -25.41 -10.61
N GLY A 108 -24.33 -24.51 -10.31
CA GLY A 108 -23.01 -24.50 -10.92
C GLY A 108 -22.23 -25.81 -10.73
N CYS A 109 -22.45 -26.53 -9.60
CA CYS A 109 -21.78 -27.82 -9.38
C CYS A 109 -22.16 -28.91 -10.40
N LYS A 110 -23.33 -28.79 -11.05
CA LYS A 110 -23.88 -29.74 -12.03
C LYS A 110 -23.55 -29.36 -13.47
N LEU A 111 -23.19 -28.11 -13.71
CA LEU A 111 -22.94 -27.54 -15.03
C LEU A 111 -21.47 -27.66 -15.42
N ASN A 112 -21.21 -27.73 -16.73
CA ASN A 112 -19.86 -27.49 -17.29
C ASN A 112 -19.73 -26.03 -17.70
N ASP A 113 -18.51 -25.58 -17.92
CA ASP A 113 -18.20 -24.24 -18.44
C ASP A 113 -18.79 -23.10 -17.57
N VAL A 114 -18.64 -23.25 -16.25
CA VAL A 114 -19.18 -22.28 -15.29
C VAL A 114 -18.22 -21.09 -15.17
N THR A 115 -18.74 -19.91 -15.45
CA THR A 115 -17.99 -18.65 -15.25
C THR A 115 -17.98 -18.29 -13.77
N ILE A 116 -16.80 -18.07 -13.23
CA ILE A 116 -16.55 -17.58 -11.88
C ILE A 116 -16.04 -16.15 -11.99
N VAL A 117 -16.71 -15.22 -11.33
CA VAL A 117 -16.30 -13.83 -11.22
C VAL A 117 -15.52 -13.63 -9.92
N TYR A 118 -14.51 -12.76 -9.95
CA TYR A 118 -13.71 -12.45 -8.77
C TYR A 118 -13.20 -11.01 -8.81
N THR A 119 -13.07 -10.42 -7.64
CA THR A 119 -12.63 -9.03 -7.47
C THR A 119 -12.13 -8.82 -6.04
N MET A 120 -11.35 -7.76 -5.80
CA MET A 120 -10.92 -7.39 -4.45
C MET A 120 -12.14 -7.04 -3.59
N TRP A 121 -12.06 -7.36 -2.29
CA TRP A 121 -13.13 -7.06 -1.33
C TRP A 121 -13.54 -5.60 -1.32
N GLY A 122 -12.59 -4.66 -1.46
CA GLY A 122 -12.86 -3.24 -1.53
C GLY A 122 -13.73 -2.79 -2.70
N ASN A 123 -13.88 -3.61 -3.75
CA ASN A 123 -14.76 -3.36 -4.88
C ASN A 123 -16.20 -3.87 -4.65
N LEU A 124 -16.45 -4.63 -3.57
CA LEU A 124 -17.78 -5.11 -3.23
C LEU A 124 -18.65 -3.97 -2.68
N ARG A 125 -19.85 -3.84 -3.22
CA ARG A 125 -20.83 -2.84 -2.78
C ARG A 125 -22.04 -3.52 -2.18
N LYS A 126 -22.32 -3.24 -0.92
CA LYS A 126 -23.53 -3.69 -0.21
C LYS A 126 -24.37 -2.48 0.19
N THR A 127 -25.63 -2.45 -0.21
CA THR A 127 -26.58 -1.40 0.12
C THR A 127 -27.72 -1.99 0.98
N GLY A 128 -28.42 -1.14 1.73
CA GLY A 128 -29.45 -1.58 2.67
C GLY A 128 -30.69 -2.20 2.01
N ASP A 129 -30.92 -1.93 0.73
CA ASP A 129 -32.01 -2.46 -0.10
C ASP A 129 -31.69 -3.82 -0.72
N MET A 130 -30.43 -4.27 -0.67
CA MET A 130 -30.03 -5.58 -1.19
C MET A 130 -30.41 -6.71 -0.26
N ALA A 131 -30.93 -7.80 -0.85
CA ALA A 131 -31.27 -9.02 -0.12
C ALA A 131 -30.03 -9.63 0.56
N THR A 132 -30.26 -10.45 1.62
CA THR A 132 -29.19 -11.17 2.32
C THR A 132 -28.42 -12.06 1.34
N GLY A 133 -27.09 -11.91 1.32
CA GLY A 133 -26.19 -12.61 0.39
C GLY A 133 -26.06 -11.94 -0.99
N GLN A 134 -26.89 -10.95 -1.31
CA GLN A 134 -26.75 -10.19 -2.56
C GLN A 134 -25.66 -9.14 -2.44
N ILE A 135 -24.88 -8.98 -3.52
CA ILE A 135 -23.79 -8.01 -3.60
C ILE A 135 -23.74 -7.35 -4.97
N GLY A 136 -23.30 -6.10 -5.03
CA GLY A 136 -22.95 -5.37 -6.23
C GLY A 136 -21.46 -5.00 -6.25
N PHE A 137 -21.06 -4.19 -7.22
CA PHE A 137 -19.69 -3.75 -7.38
C PHE A 137 -19.64 -2.21 -7.47
N HIS A 138 -18.59 -1.61 -6.92
CA HIS A 138 -18.32 -0.19 -7.11
C HIS A 138 -17.88 0.09 -8.55
N LYS A 139 -16.96 -0.74 -9.07
CA LYS A 139 -16.39 -0.63 -10.41
C LYS A 139 -16.49 -1.98 -11.13
N LYS A 140 -17.38 -2.08 -12.10
CA LYS A 140 -17.57 -3.31 -12.88
C LYS A 140 -16.33 -3.70 -13.70
N GLY A 141 -15.53 -2.73 -14.15
CA GLY A 141 -14.28 -2.99 -14.89
C GLY A 141 -13.16 -3.64 -14.06
N GLU A 142 -13.26 -3.62 -12.73
CA GLU A 142 -12.31 -4.29 -11.83
C GLU A 142 -12.73 -5.73 -11.48
N VAL A 143 -13.85 -6.20 -12.01
CA VAL A 143 -14.30 -7.58 -11.87
C VAL A 143 -13.66 -8.43 -12.96
N ARG A 144 -12.91 -9.43 -12.56
CA ARG A 144 -12.30 -10.41 -13.45
C ARG A 144 -13.14 -11.67 -13.48
N SER A 145 -12.92 -12.53 -14.51
CA SER A 145 -13.61 -13.79 -14.63
C SER A 145 -12.66 -14.90 -15.06
N THR A 146 -12.99 -16.11 -14.68
CA THR A 146 -12.37 -17.36 -15.14
C THR A 146 -13.43 -18.41 -15.40
N VAL A 147 -13.16 -19.34 -16.31
CA VAL A 147 -14.11 -20.42 -16.64
C VAL A 147 -13.62 -21.72 -16.04
N VAL A 148 -14.50 -22.41 -15.34
CA VAL A 148 -14.28 -23.76 -14.82
C VAL A 148 -15.02 -24.76 -15.71
N HIS A 149 -14.31 -25.39 -16.65
CA HIS A 149 -14.89 -26.32 -17.61
C HIS A 149 -15.52 -27.52 -16.92
N ALA A 150 -14.77 -28.19 -16.07
CA ALA A 150 -15.23 -29.36 -15.33
C ALA A 150 -14.66 -29.35 -13.90
N ARG A 151 -15.29 -30.16 -13.03
CA ARG A 151 -14.78 -30.41 -11.69
C ARG A 151 -13.47 -31.18 -11.75
N VAL A 152 -12.43 -30.68 -11.10
CA VAL A 152 -11.14 -31.35 -10.91
C VAL A 152 -11.13 -31.99 -9.53
N ASN A 153 -11.33 -33.30 -9.46
CA ASN A 153 -11.49 -34.04 -8.20
C ASN A 153 -10.25 -33.95 -7.31
N ASP A 154 -9.05 -33.93 -7.87
CA ASP A 154 -7.80 -33.85 -7.09
C ASP A 154 -7.72 -32.55 -6.29
N ILE A 155 -8.05 -31.43 -6.93
CA ILE A 155 -8.08 -30.11 -6.27
C ILE A 155 -9.15 -30.11 -5.19
N VAL A 156 -10.37 -30.51 -5.53
CA VAL A 156 -11.51 -30.51 -4.60
C VAL A 156 -11.27 -31.40 -3.40
N ASN A 157 -10.75 -32.62 -3.62
CA ASN A 157 -10.47 -33.58 -2.55
C ASN A 157 -9.34 -33.08 -1.64
N ARG A 158 -8.29 -32.46 -2.20
CA ARG A 158 -7.21 -31.85 -1.43
C ARG A 158 -7.75 -30.72 -0.54
N LEU A 159 -8.52 -29.79 -1.11
CA LEU A 159 -9.12 -28.69 -0.33
C LEU A 159 -10.04 -29.22 0.78
N ASN A 160 -10.91 -30.18 0.48
CA ASN A 160 -11.81 -30.77 1.47
C ASN A 160 -11.07 -31.49 2.60
N LYS A 161 -9.92 -32.12 2.35
CA LYS A 161 -9.09 -32.74 3.40
C LYS A 161 -8.47 -31.72 4.36
N THR A 162 -8.28 -30.48 3.93
CA THR A 162 -7.73 -29.39 4.74
C THR A 162 -8.80 -28.49 5.35
N LYS A 163 -10.09 -28.80 5.13
CA LYS A 163 -11.20 -28.04 5.66
C LYS A 163 -11.18 -28.02 7.18
N VAL A 164 -11.13 -26.81 7.76
CA VAL A 164 -11.23 -26.56 9.19
C VAL A 164 -12.40 -25.64 9.46
N GLU A 165 -13.24 -25.99 10.42
CA GLU A 165 -14.34 -25.13 10.88
C GLU A 165 -13.84 -24.27 12.05
N LYS A 166 -14.02 -22.96 11.94
CA LYS A 166 -13.78 -22.04 13.05
C LYS A 166 -15.06 -21.29 13.40
N HIS A 167 -15.33 -21.26 14.69
CA HIS A 167 -16.37 -20.43 15.24
C HIS A 167 -15.83 -19.01 15.38
N ASN A 168 -16.33 -18.08 14.57
CA ASN A 168 -15.96 -16.68 14.67
C ASN A 168 -17.14 -15.90 15.29
N ASN A 169 -16.84 -15.12 16.29
CA ASN A 169 -17.82 -14.17 16.86
C ASN A 169 -17.74 -12.88 16.02
N PRO A 170 -18.86 -12.31 15.53
CA PRO A 170 -18.83 -11.03 14.82
C PRO A 170 -18.14 -9.91 15.60
N ALA A 171 -18.24 -9.92 16.93
CA ALA A 171 -17.51 -8.96 17.77
C ALA A 171 -15.99 -9.13 17.68
N GLU A 172 -15.48 -10.36 17.67
CA GLU A 172 -14.05 -10.65 17.51
C GLU A 172 -13.53 -10.25 16.13
N LEU A 173 -14.31 -10.53 15.07
CA LEU A 173 -13.98 -10.07 13.70
C LEU A 173 -13.92 -8.55 13.62
N PHE A 174 -14.84 -7.87 14.29
CA PHE A 174 -14.85 -6.41 14.35
C PHE A 174 -13.64 -5.86 15.11
N GLU A 175 -13.30 -6.45 16.27
CA GLU A 175 -12.13 -6.06 17.06
C GLU A 175 -10.83 -6.29 16.30
N LEU A 176 -10.67 -7.45 15.66
CA LEU A 176 -9.53 -7.76 14.82
C LEU A 176 -9.37 -6.76 13.66
N LYS A 177 -10.49 -6.40 13.01
CA LYS A 177 -10.48 -5.37 11.97
C LYS A 177 -10.07 -4.01 12.53
N GLN A 178 -10.62 -3.59 13.67
CA GLN A 178 -10.25 -2.32 14.28
C GLN A 178 -8.78 -2.26 14.69
N GLN A 179 -8.26 -3.32 15.29
CA GLN A 179 -6.84 -3.40 15.67
C GLN A 179 -5.94 -3.29 14.45
N ARG A 180 -6.29 -3.97 13.38
CA ARG A 180 -5.56 -3.90 12.11
C ARG A 180 -5.60 -2.50 11.50
N ASP A 181 -6.79 -1.91 11.37
CA ASP A 181 -6.98 -0.57 10.80
C ASP A 181 -6.21 0.48 11.63
N ALA A 182 -6.17 0.33 12.95
CA ALA A 182 -5.39 1.19 13.86
C ALA A 182 -3.87 1.01 13.65
N ALA A 183 -3.40 -0.23 13.49
CA ALA A 183 -2.00 -0.52 13.24
C ALA A 183 -1.54 0.05 11.88
N GLU A 184 -2.34 -0.13 10.84
CA GLU A 184 -2.08 0.42 9.50
C GLU A 184 -2.02 1.96 9.50
N LEU A 185 -2.94 2.60 10.21
CA LEU A 185 -2.92 4.06 10.39
C LEU A 185 -1.67 4.52 11.14
N ALA A 186 -1.23 3.78 12.15
CA ALA A 186 -0.01 4.10 12.91
C ALA A 186 1.24 3.96 12.02
N GLU A 187 1.35 2.88 11.24
CA GLU A 187 2.43 2.68 10.27
C GLU A 187 2.48 3.77 9.21
N SER A 188 1.33 4.13 8.64
CA SER A 188 1.22 5.21 7.65
C SER A 188 1.66 6.56 8.22
N LYS A 189 1.26 6.88 9.46
CA LYS A 189 1.70 8.12 10.14
C LYS A 189 3.19 8.10 10.43
N ALA A 190 3.76 6.97 10.84
CA ALA A 190 5.19 6.83 11.08
C ALA A 190 5.98 7.04 9.79
N ALA A 191 5.59 6.37 8.70
CA ALA A 191 6.21 6.53 7.39
C ALA A 191 6.16 7.99 6.88
N ALA A 192 5.00 8.65 7.02
CA ALA A 192 4.85 10.06 6.65
C ALA A 192 5.73 11.00 7.51
N SER A 193 5.90 10.68 8.79
CA SER A 193 6.79 11.43 9.68
C SER A 193 8.27 11.30 9.28
N GLU A 194 8.71 10.09 8.98
CA GLU A 194 10.07 9.82 8.51
C GLU A 194 10.35 10.47 7.15
N ALA A 195 9.41 10.40 6.22
CA ALA A 195 9.53 11.09 4.93
C ALA A 195 9.67 12.61 5.09
N ARG A 196 8.90 13.22 6.02
CA ARG A 196 9.02 14.66 6.33
C ARG A 196 10.38 15.03 6.93
N LYS A 197 10.92 14.19 7.83
CA LYS A 197 12.25 14.39 8.41
C LYS A 197 13.33 14.28 7.34
N GLY A 198 13.26 13.28 6.45
CA GLY A 198 14.19 13.13 5.34
C GLY A 198 14.18 14.34 4.41
N ALA A 199 13.01 14.81 3.99
CA ALA A 199 12.86 15.99 3.16
C ALA A 199 13.37 17.28 3.83
N ALA A 200 13.22 17.43 5.15
CA ALA A 200 13.74 18.56 5.90
C ALA A 200 15.28 18.55 5.94
N LEU A 201 15.89 17.38 6.20
CA LEU A 201 17.34 17.22 6.18
C LEU A 201 17.94 17.50 4.79
N GLU A 202 17.31 17.03 3.74
CA GLU A 202 17.74 17.29 2.37
C GLU A 202 17.67 18.79 2.02
N LYS A 203 16.60 19.45 2.43
CA LYS A 203 16.44 20.91 2.25
C LYS A 203 17.50 21.70 3.00
N ASP A 204 17.80 21.30 4.23
CA ASP A 204 18.84 21.97 5.02
C ASP A 204 20.25 21.75 4.43
N ALA A 205 20.54 20.53 3.95
CA ALA A 205 21.78 20.24 3.26
C ALA A 205 21.94 21.07 1.96
N ALA A 206 20.87 21.17 1.17
CA ALA A 206 20.85 21.98 -0.05
C ALA A 206 21.06 23.48 0.27
N ARG A 207 20.48 23.98 1.37
CA ARG A 207 20.66 25.36 1.83
C ARG A 207 22.10 25.63 2.26
N GLN A 208 22.72 24.71 2.97
CA GLN A 208 24.12 24.81 3.39
C GLN A 208 25.06 24.79 2.17
N ALA A 209 24.86 23.88 1.23
CA ALA A 209 25.63 23.81 -0.01
C ALA A 209 25.51 25.11 -0.84
N ALA A 210 24.29 25.64 -0.99
CA ALA A 210 24.07 26.91 -1.67
C ALA A 210 24.76 28.11 -0.96
N SER A 211 24.77 28.12 0.36
CA SER A 211 25.47 29.13 1.15
C SER A 211 26.99 29.06 0.97
N GLN A 212 27.53 27.83 0.97
CA GLN A 212 28.95 27.60 0.74
C GLN A 212 29.37 28.01 -0.66
N ALA A 213 28.61 27.62 -1.69
CA ALA A 213 28.89 28.00 -3.08
C ALA A 213 28.86 29.53 -3.27
N ARG A 214 27.97 30.24 -2.59
CA ARG A 214 27.93 31.74 -2.60
C ARG A 214 29.17 32.33 -1.97
N ARG A 215 29.66 31.78 -0.84
CA ARG A 215 30.92 32.26 -0.19
C ARG A 215 32.11 32.04 -1.09
N GLU A 216 32.27 30.86 -1.66
CA GLU A 216 33.34 30.54 -2.59
C GLU A 216 33.32 31.43 -3.86
N SER A 217 32.10 31.70 -4.38
CA SER A 217 31.94 32.63 -5.52
C SER A 217 32.35 34.08 -5.16
N ALA A 218 31.99 34.55 -3.96
CA ALA A 218 32.35 35.88 -3.49
C ALA A 218 33.87 36.00 -3.26
N GLU A 219 34.52 34.99 -2.67
CA GLU A 219 35.96 34.93 -2.47
C GLU A 219 36.74 34.96 -3.81
N ARG A 220 36.25 34.19 -4.80
CA ARG A 220 36.83 34.19 -6.18
C ARG A 220 36.69 35.56 -6.87
N ALA A 221 35.52 36.22 -6.68
CA ALA A 221 35.28 37.54 -7.25
C ALA A 221 36.21 38.60 -6.60
N ALA A 222 36.37 38.57 -5.27
CA ALA A 222 37.29 39.46 -4.57
C ALA A 222 38.75 39.25 -4.98
N ALA A 223 39.19 38.01 -5.13
CA ALA A 223 40.55 37.72 -5.59
C ALA A 223 40.77 38.19 -7.06
N ALA A 224 39.80 38.08 -7.92
CA ALA A 224 39.85 38.58 -9.29
C ALA A 224 39.90 40.12 -9.36
N GLU A 225 39.17 40.80 -8.47
CA GLU A 225 39.22 42.27 -8.33
C GLU A 225 40.63 42.73 -7.86
N GLU A 226 41.19 42.07 -6.85
CA GLU A 226 42.52 42.37 -6.33
C GLU A 226 43.62 42.15 -7.44
N GLU A 227 43.52 41.06 -8.21
CA GLU A 227 44.40 40.79 -9.33
C GLU A 227 44.29 41.86 -10.44
N THR A 228 43.09 42.33 -10.75
CA THR A 228 42.86 43.40 -11.73
C THR A 228 43.38 44.75 -11.24
N GLU A 229 43.20 45.08 -9.97
CA GLU A 229 43.80 46.31 -9.38
C GLU A 229 45.31 46.26 -9.38
N ALA A 230 45.91 45.14 -9.01
CA ALA A 230 47.38 44.97 -9.04
C ALA A 230 47.91 45.10 -10.47
N ALA A 231 47.28 44.51 -11.46
CA ALA A 231 47.65 44.65 -12.88
C ALA A 231 47.51 46.10 -13.35
N GLN A 232 46.45 46.81 -12.99
CA GLN A 232 46.27 48.23 -13.31
C GLN A 232 47.37 49.12 -12.68
N ALA A 233 47.69 48.89 -11.40
CA ALA A 233 48.77 49.58 -10.72
C ALA A 233 50.14 49.36 -11.38
N LEU A 234 50.43 48.13 -11.79
CA LEU A 234 51.62 47.78 -12.53
C LEU A 234 51.72 48.52 -13.89
N PHE A 235 50.60 48.54 -14.65
CA PHE A 235 50.51 49.28 -15.90
C PHE A 235 50.69 50.82 -15.70
N ALA A 236 50.13 51.40 -14.66
CA ALA A 236 50.27 52.80 -14.32
C ALA A 236 51.72 53.18 -13.98
N ASN A 237 52.43 52.32 -13.24
CA ASN A 237 53.83 52.50 -12.93
C ASN A 237 54.72 52.39 -14.19
N LEU A 238 54.42 51.48 -15.10
CA LEU A 238 55.15 51.37 -16.41
C LEU A 238 54.91 52.60 -17.29
N ALA A 239 53.70 53.16 -17.30
CA ALA A 239 53.34 54.34 -18.07
C ALA A 239 53.92 55.62 -17.51
N ALA A 240 54.17 55.71 -16.21
CA ALA A 240 54.82 56.85 -15.56
C ALA A 240 56.35 56.93 -15.79
N GLY A 241 56.97 55.95 -16.43
CA GLY A 241 58.36 56.00 -16.79
C GLY A 241 59.36 55.80 -15.65
N ASP A 242 58.92 55.31 -14.49
CA ASP A 242 59.75 55.09 -13.31
C ASP A 242 60.31 53.65 -13.28
N VAL A 243 60.92 53.23 -14.44
CA VAL A 243 61.73 52.01 -14.48
C VAL A 243 63.18 52.41 -14.53
N THR A 244 63.81 52.56 -13.42
CA THR A 244 65.27 52.62 -13.33
C THR A 244 65.84 51.23 -13.65
N PHE A 245 66.28 51.05 -14.90
CA PHE A 245 67.13 49.96 -15.24
C PHE A 245 68.43 50.17 -14.54
N GLY A 246 68.77 49.47 -13.48
CA GLY A 246 70.07 49.32 -12.93
C GLY A 246 70.96 48.57 -13.92
N GLY A 247 71.63 49.29 -14.76
CA GLY A 247 72.66 48.72 -15.60
C GLY A 247 73.95 48.58 -14.80
N ASP A 248 74.29 47.41 -14.41
CA ASP A 248 75.64 47.04 -14.03
C ASP A 248 76.29 46.42 -15.25
N ASP A 249 76.87 47.34 -16.12
CA ASP A 249 77.85 46.97 -17.11
C ASP A 249 79.22 46.91 -16.42
N ASP A 250 79.68 45.74 -16.09
CA ASP A 250 81.12 45.48 -15.95
C ASP A 250 81.51 44.24 -16.79
N ALA A 251 81.83 44.52 -18.04
CA ALA A 251 82.55 43.62 -18.94
C ALA A 251 84.02 43.66 -18.61
N VAL A 252 84.54 42.62 -18.03
CA VAL A 252 85.99 42.39 -18.01
C VAL A 252 86.35 41.41 -19.08
N TYR A 253 86.89 41.93 -20.17
CA TYR A 253 87.73 41.19 -21.13
C TYR A 253 89.07 40.86 -20.48
N GLY A 254 89.45 39.58 -20.47
CA GLY A 254 90.77 39.08 -20.13
C GLY A 254 91.08 37.92 -21.01
N ALA A 255 91.92 38.20 -22.03
CA ALA A 255 92.52 37.25 -22.88
C ALA A 255 93.67 36.47 -22.18
N SER A 256 93.79 35.23 -22.42
CA SER A 256 94.97 34.42 -22.81
C SER A 256 94.62 32.97 -22.86
#